data_38e1745c829e06c69e52e57ccaefc8e6
#
_entry.id   38e1745c829e06c69e52e57ccaefc8e6
#
_cell.length_a   1.000
_cell.length_b   1.000
_cell.length_c   1.000
_cell.angle_alpha   90.00
_cell.angle_beta   90.00
_cell.angle_gamma   90.00
#
_symmetry.space_group_name_H-M   'P 1'
#
loop_
_entity.id
_entity.type
_entity.pdbx_description
1 polymer ?
#
loop_
_entity_poly.entity_id
_entity_poly.type
_entity_poly.pdbx_seq_one_letter_code
_entity_poly.pdbx_strand_id
1 'polypeptide(L)' 'MTDSGGLSWEAQEVLQKIKSFDRLPGAGIPRIQLNMRLGSAKTVKKGILELKSAGLITDTASGEPTLTDKGYKTSV' A
#
# COMPACT_ATOMS: atom_id res chain seq x y z
N MET A 1 16.13 5.80 12.05
CA MET A 1 15.48 6.56 10.97
C MET A 1 14.86 5.64 9.94
N THR A 2 13.63 5.87 9.61
CA THR A 2 12.99 5.03 8.63
C THR A 2 13.07 5.68 7.26
N ASP A 3 13.19 4.85 6.25
CA ASP A 3 13.22 5.33 4.87
C ASP A 3 11.84 5.63 4.34
N SER A 4 10.82 5.36 5.13
CA SER A 4 9.46 5.57 4.68
C SER A 4 8.99 7.01 4.84
N GLY A 5 9.90 7.94 5.19
CA GLY A 5 9.55 9.35 5.19
C GLY A 5 8.51 9.76 6.21
N GLY A 6 8.49 9.09 7.35
CA GLY A 6 7.54 9.43 8.40
C GLY A 6 6.20 8.72 8.32
N LEU A 7 6.08 7.68 7.50
CA LEU A 7 4.87 6.87 7.46
C LEU A 7 4.61 6.20 8.81
N SER A 8 3.34 6.10 9.18
CA SER A 8 2.97 5.34 10.37
C SER A 8 3.25 3.86 10.15
N TRP A 9 3.25 3.09 11.25
CA TRP A 9 3.50 1.65 11.12
C TRP A 9 2.40 0.96 10.30
N GLU A 10 1.17 1.46 10.37
CA GLU A 10 0.08 0.91 9.55
C GLU A 10 0.37 1.09 8.07
N ALA A 11 0.81 2.28 7.69
CA ALA A 11 1.14 2.54 6.29
C ALA A 11 2.32 1.69 5.84
N GLN A 12 3.34 1.55 6.68
CA GLN A 12 4.49 0.71 6.36
C GLN A 12 4.09 -0.75 6.18
N GLU A 13 3.25 -1.27 7.08
CA GLU A 13 2.78 -2.65 6.98
C GLU A 13 1.98 -2.87 5.69
N VAL A 14 1.08 -1.94 5.37
CA VAL A 14 0.28 -2.06 4.15
C VAL A 14 1.17 -2.01 2.92
N LEU A 15 2.12 -1.08 2.90
CA LEU A 15 3.04 -0.95 1.76
C LEU A 15 3.87 -2.22 1.58
N GLN A 16 4.38 -2.78 2.66
CA GLN A 16 5.14 -4.03 2.59
C GLN A 16 4.31 -5.16 2.00
N LYS A 17 3.05 -5.27 2.44
CA LYS A 17 2.18 -6.33 1.93
C LYS A 17 1.84 -6.12 0.46
N ILE A 18 1.58 -4.87 0.07
CA ILE A 18 1.34 -4.56 -1.34
C ILE A 18 2.54 -4.95 -2.18
N LYS A 19 3.74 -4.62 -1.72
CA LYS A 19 4.95 -4.96 -2.46
C LYS A 19 5.18 -6.46 -2.51
N SER A 20 4.72 -7.19 -1.49
CA SER A 20 4.89 -8.64 -1.45
C SER A 20 4.05 -9.38 -2.50
N PHE A 21 3.08 -8.70 -3.13
CA PHE A 21 2.32 -9.27 -4.24
C PHE A 21 3.09 -9.27 -5.55
N ASP A 22 4.25 -8.62 -5.59
CA ASP A 22 5.10 -8.54 -6.79
C ASP A 22 4.38 -7.97 -7.99
N ARG A 23 3.53 -6.97 -7.78
CA ARG A 23 2.80 -6.33 -8.86
C ARG A 23 3.50 -5.07 -9.31
N LEU A 24 3.49 -4.85 -10.62
CA LEU A 24 4.03 -3.62 -11.18
C LEU A 24 3.06 -2.46 -10.93
N PRO A 25 3.56 -1.20 -11.00
CA PRO A 25 2.67 -0.04 -10.90
C PRO A 25 1.54 -0.13 -11.92
N GLY A 26 0.34 0.16 -11.47
CA GLY A 26 -0.85 0.07 -12.32
C GLY A 26 -1.63 -1.22 -12.17
N ALA A 27 -1.03 -2.26 -11.60
CA ALA A 27 -1.72 -3.53 -11.38
C ALA A 27 -2.44 -3.48 -10.04
N GLY A 28 -3.77 -3.58 -10.06
CA GLY A 28 -4.59 -3.52 -8.85
C GLY A 28 -4.37 -4.72 -7.94
N ILE A 29 -4.55 -4.49 -6.65
CA ILE A 29 -4.41 -5.54 -5.64
C ILE A 29 -5.76 -5.71 -4.94
N PRO A 30 -6.31 -6.94 -4.91
CA PRO A 30 -7.61 -7.16 -4.26
C PRO A 30 -7.54 -6.83 -2.78
N ARG A 31 -8.46 -5.97 -2.32
CA ARG A 31 -8.49 -5.55 -0.92
C ARG A 31 -8.77 -6.72 0.01
N ILE A 32 -9.57 -7.66 -0.43
CA ILE A 32 -9.88 -8.85 0.38
C ILE A 32 -8.60 -9.61 0.70
N GLN A 33 -7.74 -9.80 -0.30
CA GLN A 33 -6.47 -10.49 -0.08
C GLN A 33 -5.56 -9.70 0.83
N LEU A 34 -5.53 -8.38 0.65
CA LEU A 34 -4.73 -7.52 1.49
C LEU A 34 -5.21 -7.57 2.95
N ASN A 35 -6.52 -7.53 3.16
CA ASN A 35 -7.10 -7.66 4.49
C ASN A 35 -6.72 -9.00 5.13
N MET A 36 -6.77 -10.06 4.36
CA MET A 36 -6.43 -11.39 4.87
C MET A 36 -4.97 -11.49 5.29
N ARG A 37 -4.08 -10.90 4.51
CA ARG A 37 -2.65 -10.97 4.81
C ARG A 37 -2.29 -10.17 6.05
N LEU A 38 -2.95 -9.04 6.26
CA LEU A 38 -2.69 -8.20 7.43
C LEU A 38 -3.52 -8.60 8.64
N GLY A 39 -4.62 -9.32 8.42
CA GLY A 39 -5.50 -9.74 9.50
C GLY A 39 -6.31 -8.61 10.11
N SER A 40 -6.34 -7.43 9.49
CA SER A 40 -7.07 -6.28 10.03
C SER A 40 -7.48 -5.34 8.91
N ALA A 41 -8.77 -5.32 8.60
CA ALA A 41 -9.29 -4.40 7.60
C ALA A 41 -9.12 -2.94 8.03
N LYS A 42 -9.17 -2.67 9.32
CA LYS A 42 -9.00 -1.33 9.86
C LYS A 42 -7.60 -0.81 9.59
N THR A 43 -6.58 -1.62 9.84
CA THR A 43 -5.20 -1.26 9.56
C THR A 43 -4.99 -1.04 8.07
N VAL A 44 -5.56 -1.89 7.23
CA VAL A 44 -5.46 -1.74 5.78
C VAL A 44 -6.06 -0.43 5.33
N LYS A 45 -7.26 -0.11 5.80
CA LYS A 45 -7.93 1.13 5.41
C LYS A 45 -7.10 2.35 5.81
N LYS A 46 -6.62 2.37 7.04
CA LYS A 46 -5.82 3.49 7.53
C LYS A 46 -4.51 3.63 6.74
N GLY A 47 -3.82 2.53 6.53
CA GLY A 47 -2.57 2.54 5.78
C GLY A 47 -2.76 2.99 4.33
N ILE A 48 -3.83 2.55 3.69
CA ILE A 48 -4.12 2.95 2.31
C ILE A 48 -4.35 4.44 2.22
N LEU A 49 -5.12 5.03 3.15
CA LEU A 49 -5.37 6.47 3.14
C LEU A 49 -4.07 7.25 3.28
N GLU A 50 -3.21 6.82 4.17
CA GLU A 50 -1.94 7.50 4.38
C GLU A 50 -1.01 7.35 3.17
N LEU A 51 -0.94 6.17 2.59
CA LEU A 51 -0.11 5.94 1.42
C LEU A 51 -0.58 6.74 0.22
N LYS A 52 -1.90 6.89 0.05
CA LYS A 52 -2.44 7.74 -1.01
C LYS A 52 -2.03 9.19 -0.80
N SER A 53 -2.13 9.68 0.43
CA SER A 53 -1.72 11.06 0.74
C SER A 53 -0.24 11.28 0.47
N ALA A 54 0.57 10.26 0.66
CA ALA A 54 2.01 10.34 0.40
C ALA A 54 2.35 10.14 -1.07
N GLY A 55 1.38 9.79 -1.91
CA GLY A 55 1.62 9.57 -3.34
C GLY A 55 2.27 8.23 -3.66
N LEU A 56 2.23 7.29 -2.73
CA LEU A 56 2.88 5.99 -2.90
C LEU A 56 1.94 4.96 -3.53
N ILE A 57 0.65 5.13 -3.37
CA ILE A 57 -0.34 4.29 -4.03
C ILE A 57 -1.45 5.16 -4.61
N THR A 58 -2.21 4.57 -5.50
CA THR A 58 -3.38 5.21 -6.09
C THR A 58 -4.42 4.13 -6.38
N ASP A 59 -5.62 4.53 -6.78
CA ASP A 59 -6.67 3.59 -7.13
C ASP A 59 -6.63 3.29 -8.63
N THR A 60 -6.89 2.02 -8.97
CA THR A 60 -7.15 1.65 -10.35
C THR A 60 -8.59 2.02 -10.71
N ALA A 61 -8.93 1.86 -11.99
CA ALA A 61 -10.29 2.12 -12.46
C ALA A 61 -11.33 1.25 -11.73
N SER A 62 -10.92 0.08 -11.27
CA SER A 62 -11.82 -0.83 -10.53
C SER A 62 -11.85 -0.53 -9.03
N GLY A 63 -11.11 0.48 -8.58
CA GLY A 63 -11.10 0.87 -7.17
C GLY A 63 -10.13 0.08 -6.30
N GLU A 64 -9.30 -0.74 -6.89
CA GLU A 64 -8.28 -1.48 -6.15
C GLU A 64 -7.01 -0.65 -6.00
N PRO A 65 -6.32 -0.75 -4.86
CA PRO A 65 -5.06 -0.02 -4.70
C PRO A 65 -3.97 -0.59 -5.60
N THR A 66 -3.12 0.29 -6.08
CA THR A 66 -1.95 -0.09 -6.86
C THR A 66 -0.80 0.83 -6.52
N LEU A 67 0.42 0.36 -6.68
CA LEU A 67 1.60 1.20 -6.46
C LEU A 67 1.70 2.26 -7.54
N THR A 68 2.16 3.44 -7.15
CA THR A 68 2.66 4.44 -8.10
C THR A 68 4.13 4.13 -8.37
N ASP A 69 4.73 4.82 -9.33
CA ASP A 69 6.16 4.69 -9.56
C ASP A 69 6.95 5.01 -8.30
N LYS A 70 6.53 6.05 -7.57
CA LYS A 70 7.17 6.43 -6.33
C LYS A 70 7.06 5.33 -5.29
N GLY A 71 5.87 4.75 -5.14
CA GLY A 71 5.66 3.66 -4.18
C GLY A 71 6.45 2.42 -4.54
N TYR A 72 6.54 2.12 -5.82
CA TYR A 72 7.28 0.96 -6.29
C TYR A 72 8.77 1.07 -5.95
N LYS A 73 9.31 2.28 -6.02
CA LYS A 73 10.73 2.52 -5.76
C LYS A 73 11.04 2.75 -4.28
N THR A 74 10.03 2.95 -3.46
CA THR A 74 10.25 3.23 -2.03
C THR A 74 10.64 1.94 -1.31
N SER A 75 11.69 2.02 -0.49
CA SER A 75 12.11 0.91 0.37
C SER A 75 11.36 0.97 1.70
N VAL A 76 10.88 -0.17 2.16
CA VAL A 76 10.28 -0.30 3.49
C VAL A 76 10.74 -1.59 4.14
#